data_51255ef446b5b019fb1b17578a7e533a
#
_entry.id   51255ef446b5b019fb1b17578a7e533a
#
_cell.length_a   1.000
_cell.length_b   1.000
_cell.length_c   1.000
_cell.angle_alpha   90.00
_cell.angle_beta   90.00
_cell.angle_gamma   90.00
#
_symmetry.space_group_name_H-M   'P 1'
#
loop_
_entity.id
_entity.type
_entity.pdbx_description
1 polymer ?
#
loop_
_entity_poly.entity_id
_entity_poly.type
_entity_poly.pdbx_seq_one_letter_code
_entity_poly.pdbx_strand_id
1 'polypeptide(L)'
;MTYLQLYNLTMRLSLSILITSLILASCGSVKKENIEYLDTDYEASAEAPELNIFQPKDSLVAHDVLIFVHGGNWNSGNKNTYSVLGRNFAGKDYLTVIPGYTLSPYANYDQMTQEIAKAIKWTHENAEKYGGDPNRIFLMGHSAGGHLAALAAMNPKYLENTDYIKGIILDDAAGLDMYSYLQENPPGEDEYYNVTWTTNPEEWINASPYYFLDENTPPILTLLGTKTIPSLYYYNDLFHNKLLEFQPEAPLLIMNKNH
;
A
#
# COMPACT_ATOMS: atom_id res chain seq x y z
N MET A 1 -52.85 -20.04 30.55
CA MET A 1 -52.04 -19.92 29.31
C MET A 1 -52.30 -21.16 28.48
N THR A 2 -52.87 -21.04 27.30
CA THR A 2 -53.24 -22.21 26.50
C THR A 2 -51.99 -22.73 25.76
N TYR A 3 -51.98 -24.01 25.43
CA TYR A 3 -50.87 -24.68 24.70
C TYR A 3 -50.51 -23.94 23.40
N LEU A 4 -51.48 -23.33 22.76
CA LEU A 4 -51.35 -22.54 21.55
C LEU A 4 -50.59 -21.20 21.80
N GLN A 5 -50.74 -20.61 23.00
CA GLN A 5 -50.04 -19.39 23.38
C GLN A 5 -48.57 -19.65 23.70
N LEU A 6 -48.23 -20.79 24.32
CA LEU A 6 -46.86 -21.22 24.54
C LEU A 6 -46.14 -21.56 23.22
N TYR A 7 -46.79 -22.27 22.30
CA TYR A 7 -46.25 -22.61 21.00
C TYR A 7 -45.94 -21.39 20.14
N ASN A 8 -46.83 -20.40 20.12
CA ASN A 8 -46.61 -19.13 19.42
C ASN A 8 -45.48 -18.28 20.05
N LEU A 9 -45.33 -18.34 21.38
CA LEU A 9 -44.26 -17.62 22.07
C LEU A 9 -42.88 -18.23 21.81
N THR A 10 -42.78 -19.57 21.83
CA THR A 10 -41.52 -20.28 21.50
C THR A 10 -41.13 -20.13 20.04
N MET A 11 -42.10 -20.16 19.12
CA MET A 11 -41.85 -19.94 17.69
C MET A 11 -41.39 -18.50 17.39
N ARG A 12 -41.97 -17.49 18.07
CA ARG A 12 -41.54 -16.08 17.94
C ARG A 12 -40.15 -15.84 18.54
N LEU A 13 -39.82 -16.47 19.68
CA LEU A 13 -38.46 -16.40 20.27
C LEU A 13 -37.43 -17.09 19.36
N SER A 14 -37.75 -18.27 18.81
CA SER A 14 -36.85 -18.98 17.90
C SER A 14 -36.61 -18.21 16.60
N LEU A 15 -37.65 -17.58 16.04
CA LEU A 15 -37.55 -16.79 14.84
C LEU A 15 -36.77 -15.47 15.10
N SER A 16 -36.96 -14.83 16.27
CA SER A 16 -36.22 -13.64 16.67
C SER A 16 -34.74 -13.93 16.90
N ILE A 17 -34.39 -15.08 17.50
CA ILE A 17 -33.01 -15.53 17.70
C ILE A 17 -32.36 -15.86 16.35
N LEU A 18 -33.10 -16.49 15.42
CA LEU A 18 -32.57 -16.78 14.09
C LEU A 18 -32.35 -15.49 13.27
N ILE A 19 -33.27 -14.53 13.34
CA ILE A 19 -33.11 -13.23 12.67
C ILE A 19 -31.97 -12.41 13.28
N THR A 20 -31.80 -12.43 14.62
CA THR A 20 -30.67 -11.74 15.28
C THR A 20 -29.34 -12.41 14.96
N SER A 21 -29.30 -13.73 14.86
CA SER A 21 -28.07 -14.43 14.44
C SER A 21 -27.72 -14.20 12.96
N LEU A 22 -28.72 -14.06 12.07
CA LEU A 22 -28.50 -13.67 10.67
C LEU A 22 -28.03 -12.20 10.52
N ILE A 23 -28.49 -11.31 11.39
CA ILE A 23 -28.07 -9.89 11.35
C ILE A 23 -26.66 -9.70 11.90
N LEU A 24 -26.20 -10.52 12.84
CA LEU A 24 -24.85 -10.50 13.37
C LEU A 24 -23.81 -11.16 12.44
N ALA A 25 -24.22 -11.93 11.44
CA ALA A 25 -23.33 -12.48 10.40
C ALA A 25 -23.01 -11.47 9.26
N SER A 26 -23.50 -10.24 9.34
CA SER A 26 -23.57 -9.31 8.21
C SER A 26 -22.64 -8.12 8.25
N CYS A 27 -21.55 -8.07 8.99
CA CYS A 27 -20.62 -6.95 8.78
C CYS A 27 -19.21 -7.24 9.28
N GLY A 28 -18.31 -7.53 8.37
CA GLY A 28 -16.90 -7.39 8.70
C GLY A 28 -15.98 -8.28 7.85
N SER A 29 -15.15 -7.66 7.07
CA SER A 29 -13.90 -8.25 6.64
C SER A 29 -13.15 -8.78 7.87
N VAL A 30 -12.50 -9.95 7.74
CA VAL A 30 -11.64 -10.48 8.81
C VAL A 30 -10.33 -9.70 8.80
N LYS A 31 -9.96 -9.09 9.93
CA LYS A 31 -8.66 -8.44 10.10
C LYS A 31 -7.69 -9.38 10.79
N LYS A 32 -6.49 -9.53 10.26
CA LYS A 32 -5.32 -10.08 10.91
C LYS A 32 -4.31 -8.97 11.12
N GLU A 33 -3.77 -8.85 12.30
CA GLU A 33 -2.88 -7.75 12.68
C GLU A 33 -1.51 -8.26 13.09
N ASN A 34 -0.53 -7.41 12.92
CA ASN A 34 0.81 -7.59 13.44
C ASN A 34 1.44 -8.91 12.97
N ILE A 35 1.41 -9.11 11.66
CA ILE A 35 2.01 -10.26 11.01
C ILE A 35 3.44 -9.90 10.64
N GLU A 36 4.40 -10.66 11.13
CA GLU A 36 5.80 -10.56 10.75
C GLU A 36 5.97 -10.95 9.27
N TYR A 37 6.72 -10.17 8.53
CA TYR A 37 6.98 -10.41 7.11
C TYR A 37 8.47 -10.33 6.76
N LEU A 38 9.31 -9.90 7.68
CA LEU A 38 10.76 -9.90 7.51
C LEU A 38 11.33 -11.26 7.89
N ASP A 39 12.42 -11.62 7.22
CA ASP A 39 13.19 -12.81 7.56
C ASP A 39 13.78 -12.68 8.97
N THR A 40 13.95 -13.81 9.67
CA THR A 40 14.44 -13.84 11.07
C THR A 40 15.90 -13.35 11.21
N ASP A 41 16.64 -13.28 10.12
CA ASP A 41 18.01 -12.78 10.04
C ASP A 41 18.11 -11.32 9.56
N TYR A 42 16.95 -10.68 9.32
CA TYR A 42 16.91 -9.26 8.97
C TYR A 42 17.27 -8.41 10.19
N GLU A 43 18.43 -7.73 10.10
CA GLU A 43 18.86 -6.79 11.13
C GLU A 43 18.10 -5.47 11.00
N ALA A 44 16.98 -5.36 11.71
CA ALA A 44 16.26 -4.11 11.82
C ALA A 44 17.02 -3.14 12.73
N SER A 45 17.15 -1.89 12.31
CA SER A 45 17.73 -0.81 13.12
C SER A 45 16.80 -0.32 14.24
N ALA A 46 15.56 -0.83 14.27
CA ALA A 46 14.50 -0.56 15.25
C ALA A 46 13.65 -1.81 15.44
N GLU A 47 12.48 -1.68 16.11
CA GLU A 47 11.48 -2.74 16.15
C GLU A 47 11.07 -3.13 14.72
N ALA A 48 11.13 -4.44 14.42
CA ALA A 48 10.84 -4.95 13.08
C ALA A 48 9.40 -4.58 12.66
N PRO A 49 9.21 -4.01 11.47
CA PRO A 49 7.87 -3.67 11.02
C PRO A 49 7.04 -4.92 10.70
N GLU A 50 5.75 -4.81 10.90
CA GLU A 50 4.75 -5.84 10.68
C GLU A 50 3.71 -5.37 9.67
N LEU A 51 2.87 -6.27 9.17
CA LEU A 51 1.76 -5.93 8.29
C LEU A 51 0.40 -6.31 8.86
N ASN A 52 -0.65 -5.66 8.36
CA ASN A 52 -2.05 -6.01 8.61
C ASN A 52 -2.70 -6.53 7.34
N ILE A 53 -3.58 -7.54 7.49
CA ILE A 53 -4.37 -8.13 6.40
C ILE A 53 -5.85 -7.93 6.67
N PHE A 54 -6.60 -7.57 5.62
CA PHE A 54 -8.05 -7.46 5.61
C PHE A 54 -8.58 -8.40 4.54
N GLN A 55 -9.24 -9.47 4.97
CA GLN A 55 -9.74 -10.51 4.08
C GLN A 55 -11.16 -10.20 3.61
N PRO A 56 -11.51 -10.44 2.32
CA PRO A 56 -12.88 -10.46 1.85
C PRO A 56 -13.72 -11.49 2.62
N LYS A 57 -15.04 -11.33 2.58
CA LYS A 57 -15.96 -12.27 3.24
C LYS A 57 -16.07 -13.61 2.50
N ASP A 58 -16.10 -13.55 1.18
CA ASP A 58 -16.14 -14.73 0.35
C ASP A 58 -14.75 -15.31 0.21
N SER A 59 -14.57 -16.54 0.67
CA SER A 59 -13.31 -17.29 0.57
C SER A 59 -13.38 -18.41 -0.48
N LEU A 60 -14.47 -18.48 -1.27
CA LEU A 60 -14.65 -19.54 -2.26
C LEU A 60 -13.96 -19.23 -3.59
N VAL A 61 -13.61 -17.98 -3.82
CA VAL A 61 -12.87 -17.51 -5.01
C VAL A 61 -11.60 -16.79 -4.60
N ALA A 62 -10.58 -16.86 -5.44
CA ALA A 62 -9.35 -16.08 -5.23
C ALA A 62 -9.58 -14.62 -5.64
N HIS A 63 -9.27 -13.69 -4.77
CA HIS A 63 -9.49 -12.25 -4.94
C HIS A 63 -8.22 -11.55 -5.43
N ASP A 64 -8.39 -10.41 -6.10
CA ASP A 64 -7.29 -9.51 -6.37
C ASP A 64 -6.68 -9.04 -5.04
N VAL A 65 -5.36 -8.87 -5.03
CA VAL A 65 -4.62 -8.42 -3.85
C VAL A 65 -4.27 -6.95 -4.01
N LEU A 66 -4.61 -6.13 -3.01
CA LEU A 66 -4.19 -4.75 -2.93
C LEU A 66 -3.20 -4.56 -1.78
N ILE A 67 -1.98 -4.17 -2.08
CA ILE A 67 -1.00 -3.75 -1.08
C ILE A 67 -1.03 -2.22 -1.01
N PHE A 68 -1.42 -1.68 0.14
CA PHE A 68 -1.45 -0.24 0.37
C PHE A 68 -0.28 0.21 1.24
N VAL A 69 0.60 1.05 0.69
CA VAL A 69 1.75 1.64 1.40
C VAL A 69 1.40 3.05 1.87
N HIS A 70 1.47 3.26 3.17
CA HIS A 70 1.08 4.53 3.78
C HIS A 70 2.11 5.64 3.54
N GLY A 71 1.63 6.89 3.52
CA GLY A 71 2.47 8.08 3.52
C GLY A 71 2.94 8.50 4.91
N GLY A 72 3.56 9.67 4.98
CA GLY A 72 4.04 10.26 6.23
C GLY A 72 5.45 10.82 6.15
N ASN A 73 5.82 11.36 4.97
CA ASN A 73 7.11 12.00 4.75
C ASN A 73 8.33 11.16 5.21
N TRP A 74 8.24 9.83 5.05
CA TRP A 74 9.24 8.82 5.42
C TRP A 74 9.62 8.79 6.92
N ASN A 75 9.12 9.71 7.75
CA ASN A 75 9.44 9.84 9.17
C ASN A 75 8.24 9.72 10.10
N SER A 76 7.07 9.48 9.56
CA SER A 76 5.81 9.34 10.31
C SER A 76 4.84 8.41 9.60
N GLY A 77 3.70 8.14 10.22
CA GLY A 77 2.67 7.25 9.70
C GLY A 77 2.65 5.89 10.41
N ASN A 78 1.57 5.16 10.20
CA ASN A 78 1.39 3.84 10.81
C ASN A 78 0.32 3.04 10.06
N LYS A 79 0.59 1.76 9.82
CA LYS A 79 -0.33 0.82 9.15
C LYS A 79 -1.74 0.78 9.76
N ASN A 80 -1.86 1.00 11.08
CA ASN A 80 -3.13 0.92 11.78
C ASN A 80 -4.08 2.09 11.48
N THR A 81 -3.54 3.27 11.14
CA THR A 81 -4.30 4.45 10.75
C THR A 81 -5.19 4.16 9.54
N TYR A 82 -4.76 3.27 8.66
CA TYR A 82 -5.45 2.92 7.42
C TYR A 82 -6.36 1.70 7.54
N SER A 83 -6.70 1.26 8.76
CA SER A 83 -7.59 0.11 8.98
C SER A 83 -8.98 0.29 8.36
N VAL A 84 -9.50 1.53 8.28
CA VAL A 84 -10.78 1.82 7.61
C VAL A 84 -10.67 1.61 6.11
N LEU A 85 -9.58 2.07 5.49
CA LEU A 85 -9.28 1.83 4.08
C LEU A 85 -9.19 0.33 3.78
N GLY A 86 -8.44 -0.42 4.59
CA GLY A 86 -8.30 -1.86 4.45
C GLY A 86 -9.65 -2.60 4.49
N ARG A 87 -10.51 -2.25 5.45
CA ARG A 87 -11.87 -2.81 5.53
C ARG A 87 -12.74 -2.44 4.33
N ASN A 88 -12.62 -1.21 3.82
CA ASN A 88 -13.40 -0.75 2.69
C ASN A 88 -13.05 -1.52 1.41
N PHE A 89 -11.77 -1.76 1.14
CA PHE A 89 -11.34 -2.57 0.01
C PHE A 89 -11.68 -4.05 0.19
N ALA A 90 -11.50 -4.61 1.38
CA ALA A 90 -11.94 -5.98 1.66
C ALA A 90 -13.46 -6.16 1.51
N GLY A 91 -14.25 -5.12 1.81
CA GLY A 91 -15.69 -5.09 1.55
C GLY A 91 -16.06 -4.99 0.06
N LYS A 92 -15.09 -4.74 -0.81
CA LYS A 92 -15.20 -4.73 -2.28
C LYS A 92 -14.44 -5.90 -2.92
N ASP A 93 -14.28 -6.96 -2.16
CA ASP A 93 -13.70 -8.23 -2.60
C ASP A 93 -12.19 -8.16 -2.98
N TYR A 94 -11.41 -7.24 -2.36
CA TYR A 94 -9.96 -7.24 -2.44
C TYR A 94 -9.33 -7.83 -1.17
N LEU A 95 -8.40 -8.76 -1.31
CA LEU A 95 -7.49 -9.05 -0.21
C LEU A 95 -6.58 -7.83 -0.02
N THR A 96 -6.72 -7.12 1.10
CA THR A 96 -5.94 -5.89 1.32
C THR A 96 -4.85 -6.11 2.34
N VAL A 97 -3.63 -5.77 1.99
CA VAL A 97 -2.44 -5.85 2.85
C VAL A 97 -1.91 -4.44 3.08
N ILE A 98 -1.65 -4.10 4.33
CA ILE A 98 -1.10 -2.80 4.72
C ILE A 98 0.18 -3.03 5.51
N PRO A 99 1.36 -2.96 4.88
CA PRO A 99 2.63 -3.06 5.57
C PRO A 99 2.94 -1.78 6.37
N GLY A 100 3.56 -1.94 7.54
CA GLY A 100 4.41 -0.95 8.12
C GLY A 100 5.80 -1.00 7.49
N TYR A 101 6.60 0.01 7.72
CA TYR A 101 8.02 0.06 7.38
C TYR A 101 8.75 0.91 8.41
N THR A 102 10.05 0.67 8.57
CA THR A 102 10.88 1.42 9.52
C THR A 102 11.04 2.86 9.05
N LEU A 103 10.76 3.80 9.94
CA LEU A 103 10.76 5.24 9.63
C LEU A 103 12.12 5.88 9.91
N SER A 104 12.41 7.01 9.24
CA SER A 104 13.53 7.86 9.58
C SER A 104 13.37 8.41 11.03
N PRO A 105 14.45 8.51 11.84
CA PRO A 105 15.86 8.37 11.47
C PRO A 105 16.42 6.93 11.62
N TYR A 106 15.58 5.93 11.80
CA TYR A 106 16.04 4.54 12.01
C TYR A 106 16.27 3.79 10.68
N ALA A 107 15.76 4.31 9.57
CA ALA A 107 15.99 3.78 8.23
C ALA A 107 16.11 4.92 7.21
N ASN A 108 16.86 4.69 6.13
CA ASN A 108 16.88 5.54 4.95
C ASN A 108 15.89 5.02 3.88
N TYR A 109 15.77 5.73 2.76
CA TYR A 109 14.87 5.36 1.66
C TYR A 109 15.14 3.94 1.14
N ASP A 110 16.41 3.52 1.09
CA ASP A 110 16.82 2.23 0.57
C ASP A 110 16.33 1.08 1.48
N GLN A 111 16.54 1.22 2.79
CA GLN A 111 16.06 0.26 3.78
C GLN A 111 14.53 0.18 3.80
N MET A 112 13.84 1.33 3.78
CA MET A 112 12.38 1.37 3.70
C MET A 112 11.86 0.67 2.44
N THR A 113 12.52 0.89 1.29
CA THR A 113 12.13 0.25 0.02
C THR A 113 12.39 -1.25 0.05
N GLN A 114 13.49 -1.72 0.65
CA GLN A 114 13.76 -3.15 0.86
C GLN A 114 12.68 -3.80 1.72
N GLU A 115 12.25 -3.15 2.79
CA GLU A 115 11.17 -3.66 3.65
C GLU A 115 9.84 -3.75 2.88
N ILE A 116 9.49 -2.75 2.08
CA ILE A 116 8.29 -2.81 1.22
C ILE A 116 8.42 -3.91 0.17
N ALA A 117 9.57 -4.09 -0.44
CA ALA A 117 9.80 -5.20 -1.38
C ALA A 117 9.64 -6.58 -0.70
N LYS A 118 10.15 -6.73 0.51
CA LYS A 118 9.94 -7.95 1.32
C LYS A 118 8.45 -8.16 1.66
N ALA A 119 7.70 -7.10 1.98
CA ALA A 119 6.26 -7.20 2.21
C ALA A 119 5.49 -7.60 0.94
N ILE A 120 5.90 -7.11 -0.23
CA ILE A 120 5.34 -7.50 -1.54
C ILE A 120 5.62 -8.98 -1.80
N LYS A 121 6.88 -9.42 -1.65
CA LYS A 121 7.28 -10.82 -1.81
C LYS A 121 6.54 -11.74 -0.84
N TRP A 122 6.52 -11.39 0.44
CA TRP A 122 5.79 -12.14 1.45
C TRP A 122 4.30 -12.27 1.09
N THR A 123 3.70 -11.19 0.60
CA THR A 123 2.29 -11.21 0.16
C THR A 123 2.09 -12.16 -1.01
N HIS A 124 2.95 -12.13 -2.02
CA HIS A 124 2.92 -13.08 -3.13
C HIS A 124 2.99 -14.53 -2.65
N GLU A 125 3.89 -14.83 -1.73
CA GLU A 125 4.10 -16.20 -1.20
C GLU A 125 2.94 -16.67 -0.28
N ASN A 126 2.18 -15.75 0.32
CA ASN A 126 1.17 -16.07 1.33
C ASN A 126 -0.28 -15.70 0.94
N ALA A 127 -0.52 -15.02 -0.18
CA ALA A 127 -1.83 -14.51 -0.54
C ALA A 127 -2.93 -15.58 -0.56
N GLU A 128 -2.65 -16.76 -1.09
CA GLU A 128 -3.61 -17.87 -1.16
C GLU A 128 -4.14 -18.28 0.22
N LYS A 129 -3.30 -18.27 1.25
CA LYS A 129 -3.68 -18.59 2.63
C LYS A 129 -4.76 -17.63 3.17
N TYR A 130 -4.87 -16.44 2.59
CA TYR A 130 -5.80 -15.39 2.99
C TYR A 130 -6.90 -15.13 1.96
N GLY A 131 -7.01 -15.99 0.92
CA GLY A 131 -8.02 -15.88 -0.13
C GLY A 131 -7.68 -14.93 -1.27
N GLY A 132 -6.41 -14.55 -1.43
CA GLY A 132 -5.92 -13.75 -2.55
C GLY A 132 -5.29 -14.59 -3.67
N ASP A 133 -5.27 -14.04 -4.88
CA ASP A 133 -4.52 -14.60 -6.00
C ASP A 133 -3.10 -14.02 -6.00
N PRO A 134 -2.06 -14.83 -5.77
CA PRO A 134 -0.67 -14.36 -5.72
C PRO A 134 -0.20 -13.76 -7.05
N ASN A 135 -0.84 -14.08 -8.17
CA ASN A 135 -0.48 -13.57 -9.49
C ASN A 135 -1.27 -12.31 -9.88
N ARG A 136 -2.11 -11.77 -9.00
CA ARG A 136 -2.92 -10.58 -9.25
C ARG A 136 -2.78 -9.57 -8.12
N ILE A 137 -1.56 -9.02 -7.98
CA ILE A 137 -1.20 -8.04 -6.96
C ILE A 137 -1.21 -6.64 -7.56
N PHE A 138 -1.89 -5.71 -6.91
CA PHE A 138 -1.88 -4.29 -7.20
C PHE A 138 -1.22 -3.56 -6.05
N LEU A 139 -0.35 -2.61 -6.36
CA LEU A 139 0.26 -1.73 -5.37
C LEU A 139 -0.48 -0.40 -5.38
N MET A 140 -0.74 0.16 -4.21
CA MET A 140 -1.24 1.52 -4.06
C MET A 140 -0.42 2.22 -2.99
N GLY A 141 0.05 3.42 -3.27
CA GLY A 141 0.80 4.20 -2.29
C GLY A 141 0.38 5.66 -2.30
N HIS A 142 0.24 6.23 -1.09
CA HIS A 142 -0.04 7.64 -0.91
C HIS A 142 1.25 8.38 -0.52
N SER A 143 1.53 9.53 -1.15
CA SER A 143 2.66 10.39 -0.78
C SER A 143 3.99 9.62 -0.74
N ALA A 144 4.73 9.62 0.37
CA ALA A 144 5.94 8.83 0.59
C ALA A 144 5.74 7.32 0.31
N GLY A 145 4.54 6.78 0.60
CA GLY A 145 4.22 5.38 0.29
C GLY A 145 4.14 5.11 -1.21
N GLY A 146 3.71 6.10 -2.01
CA GLY A 146 3.73 6.02 -3.46
C GLY A 146 5.15 5.91 -4.01
N HIS A 147 6.09 6.68 -3.44
CA HIS A 147 7.52 6.56 -3.73
C HIS A 147 8.04 5.15 -3.48
N LEU A 148 7.85 4.64 -2.24
CA LEU A 148 8.38 3.33 -1.85
C LEU A 148 7.79 2.18 -2.67
N ALA A 149 6.48 2.23 -2.96
CA ALA A 149 5.81 1.24 -3.79
C ALA A 149 6.33 1.24 -5.23
N ALA A 150 6.47 2.44 -5.84
CA ALA A 150 7.02 2.58 -7.18
C ALA A 150 8.47 2.13 -7.25
N LEU A 151 9.32 2.59 -6.32
CA LEU A 151 10.73 2.24 -6.31
C LEU A 151 10.95 0.74 -6.10
N ALA A 152 10.20 0.11 -5.19
CA ALA A 152 10.28 -1.34 -4.96
C ALA A 152 9.90 -2.15 -6.20
N ALA A 153 8.89 -1.72 -6.97
CA ALA A 153 8.40 -2.44 -8.14
C ALA A 153 9.20 -2.16 -9.42
N MET A 154 9.86 -1.01 -9.53
CA MET A 154 10.50 -0.59 -10.78
C MET A 154 12.01 -0.76 -10.76
N ASN A 155 12.65 -0.65 -9.59
CA ASN A 155 14.10 -0.85 -9.49
C ASN A 155 14.43 -2.33 -9.23
N PRO A 156 15.08 -3.04 -10.19
CA PRO A 156 15.37 -4.48 -10.09
C PRO A 156 16.30 -4.85 -8.91
N LYS A 157 16.90 -3.85 -8.26
CA LYS A 157 17.64 -4.06 -6.99
C LYS A 157 16.76 -4.69 -5.90
N TYR A 158 15.46 -4.38 -5.88
CA TYR A 158 14.56 -4.77 -4.79
C TYR A 158 13.72 -6.00 -5.10
N LEU A 159 13.20 -6.10 -6.32
CA LEU A 159 12.43 -7.25 -6.80
C LEU A 159 12.94 -7.69 -8.16
N GLU A 160 13.44 -8.93 -8.24
CA GLU A 160 13.96 -9.50 -9.49
C GLU A 160 12.84 -9.87 -10.47
N ASN A 161 11.66 -10.20 -9.95
CA ASN A 161 10.46 -10.54 -10.74
C ASN A 161 9.26 -9.75 -10.23
N THR A 162 8.60 -9.08 -11.15
CA THR A 162 7.39 -8.27 -10.89
C THR A 162 6.19 -8.70 -11.74
N ASP A 163 6.24 -9.84 -12.43
CA ASP A 163 5.18 -10.33 -13.32
C ASP A 163 3.82 -10.51 -12.63
N TYR A 164 3.84 -10.73 -11.32
CA TYR A 164 2.64 -10.85 -10.49
C TYR A 164 2.05 -9.50 -10.08
N ILE A 165 2.77 -8.38 -10.29
CA ILE A 165 2.28 -7.01 -10.06
C ILE A 165 1.51 -6.55 -11.30
N LYS A 166 0.20 -6.40 -11.17
CA LYS A 166 -0.70 -6.07 -12.29
C LYS A 166 -0.97 -4.59 -12.46
N GLY A 167 -0.55 -3.78 -11.51
CA GLY A 167 -0.61 -2.33 -11.61
C GLY A 167 -0.16 -1.61 -10.36
N ILE A 168 0.20 -0.34 -10.53
CA ILE A 168 0.63 0.56 -9.48
C ILE A 168 -0.28 1.77 -9.48
N ILE A 169 -0.84 2.13 -8.33
CA ILE A 169 -1.67 3.33 -8.14
C ILE A 169 -0.86 4.32 -7.31
N LEU A 170 -0.50 5.43 -7.91
CA LEU A 170 0.24 6.53 -7.31
C LEU A 170 -0.76 7.62 -6.87
N ASP A 171 -1.03 7.72 -5.57
CA ASP A 171 -1.97 8.70 -5.01
C ASP A 171 -1.19 9.87 -4.40
N ASP A 172 -1.14 11.01 -5.12
CA ASP A 172 -0.32 12.17 -4.78
C ASP A 172 1.12 11.77 -4.38
N ALA A 173 1.74 10.88 -5.15
CA ALA A 173 3.03 10.28 -4.77
C ALA A 173 4.12 11.35 -4.64
N ALA A 174 4.89 11.26 -3.55
CA ALA A 174 6.10 12.06 -3.37
C ALA A 174 7.32 11.31 -3.94
N GLY A 175 8.43 11.99 -4.11
CA GLY A 175 9.74 11.35 -4.35
C GLY A 175 9.93 10.67 -5.70
N LEU A 176 9.08 10.92 -6.70
CA LEU A 176 9.18 10.26 -7.99
C LEU A 176 10.46 10.62 -8.76
N ASP A 177 10.98 11.85 -8.58
CA ASP A 177 12.30 12.28 -9.03
C ASP A 177 13.02 13.03 -7.89
N MET A 178 13.58 12.27 -6.97
CA MET A 178 14.34 12.82 -5.84
C MET A 178 15.67 13.42 -6.27
N TYR A 179 16.26 12.93 -7.35
CA TYR A 179 17.51 13.51 -7.85
C TYR A 179 17.32 14.98 -8.21
N SER A 180 16.37 15.30 -9.07
CA SER A 180 16.11 16.69 -9.45
C SER A 180 15.64 17.54 -8.28
N TYR A 181 14.76 16.98 -7.43
CA TYR A 181 14.27 17.70 -6.25
C TYR A 181 15.39 18.06 -5.27
N LEU A 182 16.30 17.13 -4.97
CA LEU A 182 17.37 17.32 -3.99
C LEU A 182 18.53 18.15 -4.54
N GLN A 183 18.68 18.27 -5.86
CA GLN A 183 19.61 19.26 -6.45
C GLN A 183 19.21 20.70 -6.10
N GLU A 184 17.90 20.97 -6.06
CA GLU A 184 17.35 22.29 -5.73
C GLU A 184 17.15 22.47 -4.21
N ASN A 185 16.88 21.37 -3.49
CA ASN A 185 16.54 21.33 -2.07
C ASN A 185 17.42 20.30 -1.34
N PRO A 186 18.75 20.49 -1.29
CA PRO A 186 19.63 19.48 -0.71
C PRO A 186 19.33 19.29 0.79
N PRO A 187 19.61 18.07 1.33
CA PRO A 187 19.52 17.83 2.76
C PRO A 187 20.36 18.86 3.52
N GLY A 188 19.72 19.53 4.50
CA GLY A 188 20.30 20.59 5.29
C GLY A 188 20.59 20.14 6.74
N GLU A 189 20.09 20.88 7.73
CA GLU A 189 20.28 20.57 9.15
C GLU A 189 19.21 19.62 9.71
N ASP A 190 18.19 19.27 8.93
CA ASP A 190 17.14 18.33 9.35
C ASP A 190 17.69 16.90 9.40
N GLU A 191 17.84 16.37 10.61
CA GLU A 191 18.39 15.02 10.84
C GLU A 191 17.58 13.93 10.13
N TYR A 192 16.25 14.00 10.17
CA TYR A 192 15.38 13.02 9.52
C TYR A 192 15.58 13.01 8.01
N TYR A 193 15.67 14.20 7.43
CA TYR A 193 15.85 14.37 5.99
C TYR A 193 17.23 13.90 5.54
N ASN A 194 18.29 14.20 6.32
CA ASN A 194 19.66 13.74 6.07
C ASN A 194 19.77 12.22 6.12
N VAL A 195 19.12 11.57 7.09
CA VAL A 195 19.11 10.10 7.17
C VAL A 195 18.33 9.51 6.01
N THR A 196 17.14 10.06 5.71
CA THR A 196 16.29 9.53 4.63
C THR A 196 16.99 9.55 3.28
N TRP A 197 17.62 10.66 2.90
CA TRP A 197 18.11 10.89 1.54
C TRP A 197 19.63 10.79 1.40
N THR A 198 20.36 10.67 2.51
CA THR A 198 21.81 10.79 2.55
C THR A 198 22.30 12.14 1.99
N THR A 199 23.60 12.42 2.11
CA THR A 199 24.22 13.63 1.54
C THR A 199 24.98 13.34 0.24
N ASN A 200 24.87 12.10 -0.28
CA ASN A 200 25.52 11.68 -1.52
C ASN A 200 24.58 11.83 -2.73
N PRO A 201 24.82 12.79 -3.65
CA PRO A 201 23.96 12.99 -4.82
C PRO A 201 23.85 11.78 -5.77
N GLU A 202 24.84 10.87 -5.78
CA GLU A 202 24.79 9.67 -6.60
C GLU A 202 23.68 8.71 -6.12
N GLU A 203 23.41 8.70 -4.81
CA GLU A 203 22.32 7.90 -4.23
C GLU A 203 20.92 8.43 -4.61
N TRP A 204 20.80 9.72 -4.93
CA TRP A 204 19.49 10.31 -5.25
C TRP A 204 18.91 9.82 -6.57
N ILE A 205 19.76 9.41 -7.53
CA ILE A 205 19.32 8.73 -8.75
C ILE A 205 18.69 7.39 -8.38
N ASN A 206 19.36 6.62 -7.53
CA ASN A 206 18.87 5.32 -7.05
C ASN A 206 17.56 5.45 -6.26
N ALA A 207 17.34 6.59 -5.62
CA ALA A 207 16.13 6.91 -4.88
C ALA A 207 14.96 7.38 -5.76
N SER A 208 15.15 7.54 -7.07
CA SER A 208 14.18 8.18 -7.96
C SER A 208 13.53 7.17 -8.91
N PRO A 209 12.26 6.76 -8.70
CA PRO A 209 11.52 5.89 -9.62
C PRO A 209 11.56 6.36 -11.08
N TYR A 210 11.65 7.66 -11.31
CA TYR A 210 11.76 8.29 -12.62
C TYR A 210 12.84 7.67 -13.52
N TYR A 211 13.98 7.24 -12.95
CA TYR A 211 15.10 6.67 -13.72
C TYR A 211 14.96 5.17 -14.00
N PHE A 212 13.94 4.53 -13.46
CA PHE A 212 13.66 3.10 -13.62
C PHE A 212 12.42 2.82 -14.49
N LEU A 213 11.85 3.86 -15.12
CA LEU A 213 10.77 3.69 -16.11
C LEU A 213 11.33 3.03 -17.37
N ASP A 214 10.73 1.89 -17.75
CA ASP A 214 11.03 1.14 -18.95
C ASP A 214 9.80 0.38 -19.47
N GLU A 215 9.95 -0.42 -20.54
CA GLU A 215 8.90 -1.24 -21.13
C GLU A 215 8.36 -2.36 -20.23
N ASN A 216 9.10 -2.74 -19.17
CA ASN A 216 8.70 -3.78 -18.21
C ASN A 216 7.99 -3.19 -16.99
N THR A 217 7.94 -1.87 -16.90
CA THR A 217 7.23 -1.18 -15.80
C THR A 217 5.76 -1.62 -15.75
N PRO A 218 5.25 -2.11 -14.61
CA PRO A 218 3.84 -2.47 -14.46
C PRO A 218 2.92 -1.29 -14.82
N PRO A 219 1.68 -1.53 -15.32
CA PRO A 219 0.75 -0.45 -15.63
C PRO A 219 0.55 0.53 -14.47
N ILE A 220 0.63 1.84 -14.73
CA ILE A 220 0.53 2.87 -13.69
C ILE A 220 -0.73 3.72 -13.88
N LEU A 221 -1.48 3.90 -12.78
CA LEU A 221 -2.53 4.91 -12.62
C LEU A 221 -2.03 5.99 -11.68
N THR A 222 -2.00 7.24 -12.13
CA THR A 222 -1.68 8.40 -11.28
C THR A 222 -2.96 9.12 -10.85
N LEU A 223 -3.11 9.33 -9.55
CA LEU A 223 -4.17 10.13 -8.93
C LEU A 223 -3.52 11.39 -8.35
N LEU A 224 -4.02 12.57 -8.72
CA LEU A 224 -3.40 13.83 -8.32
C LEU A 224 -4.46 14.83 -7.83
N GLY A 225 -4.25 15.41 -6.66
CA GLY A 225 -5.15 16.42 -6.10
C GLY A 225 -4.95 17.79 -6.73
N THR A 226 -6.04 18.50 -7.07
CA THR A 226 -5.96 19.90 -7.55
C THR A 226 -5.41 20.86 -6.51
N LYS A 227 -5.41 20.45 -5.23
CA LYS A 227 -4.93 21.24 -4.09
C LYS A 227 -3.78 20.55 -3.37
N THR A 228 -3.03 19.72 -4.10
CA THR A 228 -1.82 19.07 -3.58
C THR A 228 -0.68 20.08 -3.44
N ILE A 229 0.43 19.63 -2.84
CA ILE A 229 1.65 20.44 -2.69
C ILE A 229 2.22 20.74 -4.09
N PRO A 230 2.62 21.99 -4.40
CA PRO A 230 3.09 22.37 -5.74
C PRO A 230 4.23 21.52 -6.29
N SER A 231 5.20 21.14 -5.46
CA SER A 231 6.28 20.24 -5.87
C SER A 231 5.77 18.84 -6.23
N LEU A 232 4.79 18.30 -5.50
CA LEU A 232 4.19 17.01 -5.84
C LEU A 232 3.46 17.09 -7.19
N TYR A 233 2.72 18.16 -7.44
CA TYR A 233 2.08 18.36 -8.73
C TYR A 233 3.11 18.33 -9.85
N TYR A 234 4.17 19.13 -9.73
CA TYR A 234 5.23 19.24 -10.73
C TYR A 234 5.93 17.90 -11.01
N TYR A 235 6.39 17.19 -9.97
CA TYR A 235 7.13 15.93 -10.15
C TYR A 235 6.24 14.75 -10.55
N ASN A 236 4.95 14.75 -10.21
CA ASN A 236 4.00 13.76 -10.76
C ASN A 236 3.72 14.01 -12.24
N ASP A 237 3.56 15.27 -12.66
CA ASP A 237 3.39 15.62 -14.07
C ASP A 237 4.64 15.25 -14.90
N LEU A 238 5.83 15.57 -14.40
CA LEU A 238 7.10 15.20 -15.01
C LEU A 238 7.25 13.68 -15.17
N PHE A 239 6.95 12.93 -14.11
CA PHE A 239 6.99 11.48 -14.11
C PHE A 239 5.98 10.90 -15.09
N HIS A 240 4.75 11.41 -15.10
CA HIS A 240 3.70 10.96 -15.98
C HIS A 240 4.04 11.21 -17.46
N ASN A 241 4.60 12.39 -17.79
CA ASN A 241 5.04 12.68 -19.15
C ASN A 241 6.10 11.69 -19.65
N LYS A 242 7.04 11.27 -18.80
CA LYS A 242 8.01 10.23 -19.15
C LYS A 242 7.36 8.85 -19.24
N LEU A 243 6.42 8.54 -18.35
CA LEU A 243 5.67 7.27 -18.39
C LEU A 243 4.96 7.07 -19.73
N LEU A 244 4.42 8.13 -20.32
CA LEU A 244 3.73 8.07 -21.63
C LEU A 244 4.65 7.61 -22.78
N GLU A 245 5.98 7.68 -22.64
CA GLU A 245 6.92 7.13 -23.61
C GLU A 245 6.83 5.59 -23.68
N PHE A 246 6.50 4.93 -22.57
CA PHE A 246 6.38 3.47 -22.44
C PHE A 246 4.93 3.00 -22.36
N GLN A 247 4.05 3.82 -21.79
CA GLN A 247 2.62 3.53 -21.58
C GLN A 247 1.79 4.71 -22.13
N PRO A 248 1.58 4.82 -23.46
CA PRO A 248 0.94 5.99 -24.08
C PRO A 248 -0.49 6.28 -23.60
N GLU A 249 -1.17 5.30 -23.03
CA GLU A 249 -2.54 5.42 -22.52
C GLU A 249 -2.60 5.41 -20.98
N ALA A 250 -1.46 5.59 -20.29
CA ALA A 250 -1.44 5.62 -18.83
C ALA A 250 -2.38 6.72 -18.30
N PRO A 251 -3.33 6.39 -17.39
CA PRO A 251 -4.28 7.37 -16.93
C PRO A 251 -3.68 8.30 -15.85
N LEU A 252 -3.95 9.61 -15.99
CA LEU A 252 -3.76 10.63 -14.98
C LEU A 252 -5.11 11.20 -14.59
N LEU A 253 -5.58 10.94 -13.37
CA LEU A 253 -6.84 11.43 -12.85
C LEU A 253 -6.61 12.59 -11.86
N ILE A 254 -7.06 13.77 -12.25
CA ILE A 254 -6.98 14.97 -11.40
C ILE A 254 -8.27 15.10 -10.60
N MET A 255 -8.16 15.06 -9.29
CA MET A 255 -9.30 15.04 -8.37
C MET A 255 -9.36 16.34 -7.55
N ASN A 256 -10.57 16.82 -7.25
CA ASN A 256 -10.74 17.97 -6.36
C ASN A 256 -10.53 17.57 -4.89
N LYS A 257 -9.28 17.30 -4.54
CA LYS A 257 -8.86 16.96 -3.17
C LYS A 257 -7.58 17.68 -2.79
N ASN A 258 -7.32 17.76 -1.48
CA ASN A 258 -6.01 18.12 -0.93
C ASN A 258 -5.07 16.91 -1.01
N HIS A 259 -3.82 17.15 -0.68
CA HIS A 259 -2.83 16.10 -0.45
C HIS A 259 -3.21 15.19 0.69
#